data_c9bc0201f623966b86bed2699f3fad1f
#
_entry.id   c9bc0201f623966b86bed2699f3fad1f
#
_cell.length_a   1.000
_cell.length_b   1.000
_cell.length_c   1.000
_cell.angle_alpha   90.00
_cell.angle_beta   90.00
_cell.angle_gamma   90.00
#
_symmetry.space_group_name_H-M   'P 1'
#
loop_
_entity.id
_entity.type
_entity.pdbx_description
1 polymer ?
#
loop_
_entity_poly.entity_id
_entity_poly.type
_entity_poly.pdbx_seq_one_letter_code
_entity_poly.pdbx_strand_id
1 'polypeptide(L)'
;LVGSEMCIRDRCKAVATRDMARALMIAEHFARNPKDNPLLVTVLALFGQFKELFVVNYLRWLSRHKGTAFPPDTELMRILKKSNVYVIGEIKQNAANWDNRKVFNILGLLREYDAKSKGMNAGGASDGELLRELLLKIFML
;
A
#
# COMPACT_ATOMS: atom_id res chain seq x y z
N LEU A 1 1.46 -7.78 20.22
CA LEU A 1 2.90 -7.63 20.29
C LEU A 1 3.44 -6.83 19.12
N VAL A 2 3.99 -5.70 19.45
CA VAL A 2 4.41 -4.72 18.45
C VAL A 2 5.68 -5.17 17.73
N GLY A 3 6.58 -5.84 18.38
CA GLY A 3 7.90 -6.14 17.84
C GLY A 3 7.89 -7.11 16.67
N SER A 4 8.04 -8.40 16.97
CA SER A 4 8.22 -9.43 15.96
C SER A 4 6.99 -9.69 15.11
N GLU A 5 5.80 -9.30 15.60
CA GLU A 5 4.54 -9.57 14.89
C GLU A 5 4.13 -8.45 13.95
N MET A 6 4.82 -7.31 13.99
CA MET A 6 4.58 -6.21 13.05
C MET A 6 5.23 -6.51 11.71
N CYS A 7 4.71 -7.50 11.01
CA CYS A 7 5.20 -7.87 9.70
C CYS A 7 4.76 -6.88 8.63
N ILE A 8 5.33 -7.02 7.45
CA ILE A 8 5.01 -6.15 6.31
C ILE A 8 3.52 -6.18 5.99
N ARG A 9 2.87 -7.34 6.14
CA ARG A 9 1.43 -7.47 5.90
C ARG A 9 0.63 -6.53 6.81
N ASP A 10 0.96 -6.47 8.11
CA ASP A 10 0.23 -5.64 9.06
C ASP A 10 0.36 -4.16 8.74
N ARG A 11 1.54 -3.74 8.29
CA ARG A 11 1.78 -2.36 7.87
C ARG A 11 0.95 -2.00 6.65
N CYS A 12 0.99 -2.85 5.64
CA CYS A 12 0.24 -2.62 4.42
C CYS A 12 -1.26 -2.65 4.69
N LYS A 13 -1.73 -3.51 5.59
CA LYS A 13 -3.13 -3.58 5.97
C LYS A 13 -3.58 -2.28 6.63
N ALA A 14 -2.79 -1.73 7.54
CA ALA A 14 -3.13 -0.48 8.21
C ALA A 14 -3.28 0.66 7.20
N VAL A 15 -2.40 0.71 6.20
CA VAL A 15 -2.48 1.74 5.15
C VAL A 15 -3.71 1.51 4.27
N ALA A 16 -3.92 0.30 3.77
CA ALA A 16 -5.01 0.00 2.85
C ALA A 16 -6.39 0.21 3.48
N THR A 17 -6.52 -0.04 4.77
CA THR A 17 -7.77 0.19 5.50
C THR A 17 -7.92 1.65 5.94
N ARG A 18 -6.97 2.51 5.61
CA ARG A 18 -6.92 3.92 6.01
C ARG A 18 -6.90 4.13 7.52
N ASP A 19 -6.29 3.21 8.24
CA ASP A 19 -6.11 3.32 9.68
C ASP A 19 -4.84 4.13 9.98
N MET A 20 -4.99 5.44 9.94
CA MET A 20 -3.87 6.37 10.09
C MET A 20 -3.16 6.21 11.44
N ALA A 21 -3.94 6.09 12.53
CA ALA A 21 -3.36 5.97 13.86
C ALA A 21 -2.49 4.72 13.97
N ARG A 22 -2.99 3.58 13.47
CA ARG A 22 -2.23 2.34 13.50
C ARG A 22 -1.00 2.42 12.59
N ALA A 23 -1.15 3.00 11.40
CA ALA A 23 -0.03 3.12 10.46
C ALA A 23 1.10 3.99 11.05
N LEU A 24 0.75 5.09 11.70
CA LEU A 24 1.75 5.96 12.33
C LEU A 24 2.41 5.29 13.53
N MET A 25 1.65 4.50 14.30
CA MET A 25 2.22 3.73 15.41
C MET A 25 3.25 2.72 14.90
N ILE A 26 2.94 2.07 13.79
CA ILE A 26 3.87 1.13 13.15
C ILE A 26 5.12 1.86 12.67
N ALA A 27 4.97 3.06 12.10
CA ALA A 27 6.11 3.87 11.66
C ALA A 27 7.02 4.24 12.82
N GLU A 28 6.45 4.54 13.99
CA GLU A 28 7.23 4.81 15.20
C GLU A 28 8.06 3.60 15.62
N HIS A 29 7.45 2.41 15.55
CA HIS A 29 8.18 1.17 15.84
C HIS A 29 9.34 0.97 14.86
N PHE A 30 9.12 1.27 13.59
CA PHE A 30 10.16 1.23 12.57
C PHE A 30 11.35 2.13 12.89
N ALA A 31 11.05 3.35 13.31
CA ALA A 31 12.09 4.33 13.60
C ALA A 31 13.04 3.85 14.72
N ARG A 32 12.52 3.03 15.62
CA ARG A 32 13.29 2.47 16.74
C ARG A 32 14.12 1.25 16.35
N ASN A 33 13.79 0.59 15.25
CA ASN A 33 14.43 -0.66 14.81
C ASN A 33 14.78 -0.61 13.31
N PRO A 34 15.61 0.35 12.88
CA PRO A 34 15.82 0.58 11.46
C PRO A 34 16.54 -0.55 10.74
N LYS A 35 17.37 -1.31 11.45
CA LYS A 35 18.14 -2.40 10.83
C LYS A 35 17.23 -3.56 10.39
N ASP A 36 16.17 -3.80 11.14
CA ASP A 36 15.26 -4.90 10.86
C ASP A 36 14.16 -4.51 9.87
N ASN A 37 14.07 -3.23 9.53
CA ASN A 37 12.95 -2.69 8.78
C ASN A 37 13.41 -1.66 7.75
N PRO A 38 14.10 -2.08 6.68
CA PRO A 38 14.49 -1.13 5.64
C PRO A 38 13.28 -0.50 4.97
N LEU A 39 13.32 0.80 4.77
CA LEU A 39 12.22 1.53 4.12
C LEU A 39 11.88 0.94 2.75
N LEU A 40 12.88 0.55 1.98
CA LEU A 40 12.67 0.03 0.64
C LEU A 40 11.71 -1.18 0.63
N VAL A 41 11.83 -2.06 1.60
CA VAL A 41 10.98 -3.26 1.68
C VAL A 41 9.50 -2.86 1.85
N THR A 42 9.24 -1.88 2.73
CA THR A 42 7.88 -1.38 2.94
C THR A 42 7.35 -0.67 1.70
N VAL A 43 8.16 0.17 1.06
CA VAL A 43 7.77 0.89 -0.16
C VAL A 43 7.37 -0.08 -1.26
N LEU A 44 8.17 -1.14 -1.48
CA LEU A 44 7.86 -2.14 -2.51
C LEU A 44 6.59 -2.91 -2.19
N ALA A 45 6.37 -3.25 -0.91
CA ALA A 45 5.16 -3.95 -0.49
C ALA A 45 3.91 -3.08 -0.69
N LEU A 46 3.99 -1.80 -0.32
CA LEU A 46 2.89 -0.85 -0.55
C LEU A 46 2.62 -0.66 -2.04
N PHE A 47 3.67 -0.58 -2.84
CA PHE A 47 3.53 -0.43 -4.29
C PHE A 47 2.73 -1.59 -4.88
N GLY A 48 3.10 -2.83 -4.52
CA GLY A 48 2.37 -4.01 -4.97
C GLY A 48 0.90 -3.98 -4.53
N GLN A 49 0.65 -3.59 -3.28
CA GLN A 49 -0.71 -3.53 -2.76
C GLN A 49 -1.56 -2.48 -3.49
N PHE A 50 -1.06 -1.26 -3.66
CA PHE A 50 -1.83 -0.23 -4.35
C PHE A 50 -2.03 -0.53 -5.82
N LYS A 51 -1.12 -1.26 -6.46
CA LYS A 51 -1.35 -1.74 -7.82
C LYS A 51 -2.54 -2.69 -7.87
N GLU A 52 -2.70 -3.56 -6.89
CA GLU A 52 -3.86 -4.46 -6.81
C GLU A 52 -5.16 -3.67 -6.66
N LEU A 53 -5.16 -2.65 -5.82
CA LEU A 53 -6.31 -1.79 -5.66
C LEU A 53 -6.65 -1.04 -6.96
N PHE A 54 -5.62 -0.59 -7.66
CA PHE A 54 -5.78 0.08 -8.95
C PHE A 54 -6.48 -0.83 -9.96
N VAL A 55 -6.04 -2.08 -10.05
CA VAL A 55 -6.61 -3.07 -10.98
C VAL A 55 -8.09 -3.29 -10.67
N VAL A 56 -8.43 -3.51 -9.40
CA VAL A 56 -9.84 -3.73 -9.01
C VAL A 56 -10.69 -2.51 -9.34
N ASN A 57 -10.22 -1.31 -9.03
CA ASN A 57 -10.96 -0.09 -9.33
C ASN A 57 -11.12 0.12 -10.85
N TYR A 58 -10.09 -0.21 -11.63
CA TYR A 58 -10.18 -0.13 -13.08
C TYR A 58 -11.21 -1.10 -13.65
N LEU A 59 -11.22 -2.34 -13.16
CA LEU A 59 -12.19 -3.34 -13.60
C LEU A 59 -13.62 -2.93 -13.23
N ARG A 60 -13.81 -2.31 -12.06
CA ARG A 60 -15.11 -1.75 -11.68
C ARG A 60 -15.52 -0.62 -12.61
N TRP A 61 -14.57 0.25 -12.96
CA TRP A 61 -14.83 1.34 -13.90
C TRP A 61 -15.25 0.80 -15.27
N LEU A 62 -14.55 -0.21 -15.78
CA LEU A 62 -14.91 -0.86 -17.05
C LEU A 62 -16.35 -1.43 -16.99
N SER A 63 -16.69 -2.06 -15.89
CA SER A 63 -18.02 -2.64 -15.72
C SER A 63 -19.11 -1.57 -15.77
N ARG A 64 -18.87 -0.42 -15.12
CA ARG A 64 -19.85 0.65 -15.04
C ARG A 64 -19.99 1.47 -16.33
N HIS A 65 -18.90 1.67 -17.06
CA HIS A 65 -18.85 2.62 -18.16
C HIS A 65 -18.76 1.96 -19.54
N LYS A 66 -18.27 0.74 -19.60
CA LYS A 66 -18.05 0.05 -20.88
C LYS A 66 -18.87 -1.23 -21.01
N GLY A 67 -19.70 -1.55 -20.03
CA GLY A 67 -20.54 -2.74 -20.07
C GLY A 67 -19.79 -4.07 -19.95
N THR A 68 -18.50 -4.04 -19.61
CA THR A 68 -17.72 -5.24 -19.39
C THR A 68 -18.10 -5.85 -18.04
N ALA A 69 -18.42 -7.14 -18.03
CA ALA A 69 -18.78 -7.81 -16.77
C ALA A 69 -17.61 -7.79 -15.79
N PHE A 70 -17.91 -7.47 -14.52
CA PHE A 70 -16.87 -7.53 -13.49
C PHE A 70 -16.48 -9.01 -13.27
N PRO A 71 -15.18 -9.33 -13.23
CA PRO A 71 -14.75 -10.73 -13.15
C PRO A 71 -15.18 -11.39 -11.84
N PRO A 72 -15.50 -12.69 -11.87
CA PRO A 72 -15.74 -13.44 -10.62
C PRO A 72 -14.43 -13.61 -9.85
N ASP A 73 -14.54 -13.99 -8.57
CA ASP A 73 -13.37 -14.11 -7.69
C ASP A 73 -12.32 -15.07 -8.22
N THR A 74 -12.72 -16.16 -8.88
CA THR A 74 -11.77 -17.11 -9.46
C THR A 74 -10.89 -16.45 -10.53
N GLU A 75 -11.47 -15.59 -11.33
CA GLU A 75 -10.74 -14.85 -12.35
C GLU A 75 -9.86 -13.77 -11.72
N LEU A 76 -10.36 -13.09 -10.69
CA LEU A 76 -9.56 -12.10 -9.97
C LEU A 76 -8.35 -12.74 -9.30
N MET A 77 -8.49 -13.95 -8.77
CA MET A 77 -7.37 -14.68 -8.20
C MET A 77 -6.27 -14.88 -9.25
N ARG A 78 -6.66 -15.20 -10.47
CA ARG A 78 -5.72 -15.37 -11.57
C ARG A 78 -5.08 -14.04 -11.96
N ILE A 79 -5.88 -13.00 -12.13
CA ILE A 79 -5.40 -11.67 -12.54
C ILE A 79 -4.44 -11.10 -11.49
N LEU A 80 -4.79 -11.20 -10.21
CA LEU A 80 -4.02 -10.62 -9.12
C LEU A 80 -2.97 -11.58 -8.57
N LYS A 81 -2.90 -12.81 -9.12
CA LYS A 81 -1.94 -13.84 -8.71
C LYS A 81 -2.07 -14.18 -7.22
N LYS A 82 -3.30 -14.39 -6.77
CA LYS A 82 -3.60 -14.78 -5.40
C LYS A 82 -4.18 -16.18 -5.37
N SER A 83 -3.85 -16.94 -4.33
CA SER A 83 -4.31 -18.31 -4.16
C SER A 83 -5.43 -18.44 -3.11
N ASN A 84 -5.80 -17.33 -2.47
CA ASN A 84 -6.77 -17.34 -1.36
C ASN A 84 -7.91 -16.38 -1.66
N VAL A 85 -9.15 -16.92 -1.67
CA VAL A 85 -10.34 -16.12 -1.98
C VAL A 85 -10.61 -15.05 -0.92
N TYR A 86 -10.21 -15.28 0.33
CA TYR A 86 -10.39 -14.26 1.38
C TYR A 86 -9.54 -13.02 1.12
N VAL A 87 -8.36 -13.21 0.55
CA VAL A 87 -7.51 -12.10 0.15
C VAL A 87 -8.17 -11.26 -0.94
N ILE A 88 -8.86 -11.91 -1.88
CA ILE A 88 -9.62 -11.20 -2.92
C ILE A 88 -10.71 -10.33 -2.28
N GLY A 89 -11.42 -10.86 -1.30
CA GLY A 89 -12.44 -10.07 -0.58
C GLY A 89 -11.85 -8.85 0.11
N GLU A 90 -10.68 -8.99 0.74
CA GLU A 90 -9.99 -7.88 1.38
C GLU A 90 -9.56 -6.82 0.37
N ILE A 91 -9.00 -7.24 -0.76
CA ILE A 91 -8.56 -6.32 -1.82
C ILE A 91 -9.77 -5.53 -2.36
N LYS A 92 -10.87 -6.21 -2.63
CA LYS A 92 -12.09 -5.57 -3.13
C LYS A 92 -12.62 -4.55 -2.13
N GLN A 93 -12.61 -4.88 -0.85
CA GLN A 93 -13.06 -3.99 0.21
C GLN A 93 -12.13 -2.79 0.35
N ASN A 94 -10.83 -3.01 0.35
CA ASN A 94 -9.84 -1.95 0.48
C ASN A 94 -9.84 -1.02 -0.74
N ALA A 95 -10.08 -1.55 -1.93
CA ALA A 95 -10.14 -0.74 -3.15
C ALA A 95 -11.22 0.35 -3.06
N ALA A 96 -12.27 0.12 -2.28
CA ALA A 96 -13.33 1.11 -2.09
C ALA A 96 -12.89 2.30 -1.23
N ASN A 97 -11.81 2.16 -0.46
CA ASN A 97 -11.27 3.24 0.37
C ASN A 97 -10.45 4.26 -0.42
N TRP A 98 -10.05 3.92 -1.64
CA TRP A 98 -9.12 4.72 -2.43
C TRP A 98 -9.61 4.78 -3.88
N ASP A 99 -10.00 5.95 -4.38
CA ASP A 99 -10.29 6.07 -5.81
C ASP A 99 -9.00 6.02 -6.61
N ASN A 100 -9.11 5.76 -7.93
CA ASN A 100 -7.92 5.57 -8.75
C ASN A 100 -7.11 6.84 -8.98
N ARG A 101 -7.70 8.02 -8.81
CA ARG A 101 -6.92 9.25 -8.84
C ARG A 101 -5.95 9.28 -7.67
N LYS A 102 -6.44 8.94 -6.46
CA LYS A 102 -5.60 8.87 -5.26
C LYS A 102 -4.57 7.76 -5.39
N VAL A 103 -4.98 6.58 -5.87
CA VAL A 103 -4.05 5.46 -6.06
C VAL A 103 -2.93 5.85 -7.02
N PHE A 104 -3.26 6.50 -8.12
CA PHE A 104 -2.26 6.97 -9.07
C PHE A 104 -1.24 7.90 -8.41
N ASN A 105 -1.73 8.85 -7.62
CA ASN A 105 -0.85 9.77 -6.90
C ASN A 105 -0.01 9.05 -5.85
N ILE A 106 -0.57 8.05 -5.18
CA ILE A 106 0.17 7.24 -4.22
C ILE A 106 1.28 6.45 -4.90
N LEU A 107 1.00 5.87 -6.07
CA LEU A 107 2.04 5.15 -6.82
C LEU A 107 3.20 6.08 -7.17
N GLY A 108 2.90 7.33 -7.52
CA GLY A 108 3.92 8.35 -7.76
C GLY A 108 4.74 8.67 -6.52
N LEU A 109 4.08 8.80 -5.36
CA LEU A 109 4.76 9.00 -4.08
C LEU A 109 5.66 7.81 -3.75
N LEU A 110 5.18 6.60 -3.96
CA LEU A 110 5.97 5.41 -3.67
C LEU A 110 7.23 5.34 -4.54
N ARG A 111 7.12 5.77 -5.81
CA ARG A 111 8.29 5.85 -6.68
C ARG A 111 9.29 6.89 -6.15
N GLU A 112 8.81 8.03 -5.70
CA GLU A 112 9.66 9.06 -5.13
C GLU A 112 10.38 8.55 -3.88
N TYR A 113 9.68 7.84 -3.00
CA TYR A 113 10.26 7.34 -1.76
C TYR A 113 11.13 6.10 -1.97
N ASP A 114 10.91 5.36 -3.06
CA ASP A 114 11.85 4.33 -3.49
C ASP A 114 13.22 4.97 -3.74
N ALA A 115 13.25 6.04 -4.51
CA ALA A 115 14.49 6.76 -4.79
C ALA A 115 15.10 7.34 -3.50
N LYS A 116 14.29 7.92 -2.62
CA LYS A 116 14.77 8.46 -1.35
C LYS A 116 15.36 7.38 -0.44
N SER A 117 14.78 6.18 -0.46
CA SER A 117 15.28 5.05 0.33
C SER A 117 16.68 4.63 -0.10
N LYS A 118 17.07 4.99 -1.33
CA LYS A 118 18.40 4.74 -1.89
C LYS A 118 19.32 5.95 -1.77
N GLY A 119 18.90 6.97 -1.03
CA GLY A 119 19.70 8.17 -0.76
C GLY A 119 19.49 9.35 -1.70
N MET A 120 18.63 9.19 -2.72
CA MET A 120 18.41 10.27 -3.69
C MET A 120 17.43 11.31 -3.15
N ASN A 121 17.88 12.55 -3.05
CA ASN A 121 17.07 13.67 -2.55
C ASN A 121 16.47 13.44 -1.16
N ALA A 122 17.14 12.63 -0.34
CA ALA A 122 16.65 12.31 1.01
C ALA A 122 17.02 13.37 2.04
N GLY A 123 18.00 14.23 1.75
CA GLY A 123 18.40 15.29 2.66
C GLY A 123 18.98 14.78 3.97
N GLY A 124 19.51 13.56 4.00
CA GLY A 124 20.05 12.98 5.23
C GLY A 124 19.00 12.40 6.16
N ALA A 125 17.72 12.35 5.74
CA ALA A 125 16.65 11.80 6.57
C ALA A 125 16.83 10.30 6.77
N SER A 126 16.47 9.82 7.95
CA SER A 126 16.49 8.39 8.26
C SER A 126 15.31 7.67 7.61
N ASP A 127 15.40 6.34 7.51
CA ASP A 127 14.32 5.52 6.98
C ASP A 127 13.02 5.72 7.77
N GLY A 128 13.10 5.85 9.09
CA GLY A 128 11.92 6.08 9.93
C GLY A 128 11.27 7.42 9.66
N GLU A 129 12.08 8.46 9.50
CA GLU A 129 11.57 9.80 9.17
C GLU A 129 10.92 9.81 7.78
N LEU A 130 11.54 9.15 6.80
CA LEU A 130 11.00 9.06 5.46
C LEU A 130 9.69 8.27 5.42
N LEU A 131 9.60 7.18 6.17
CA LEU A 131 8.37 6.39 6.24
C LEU A 131 7.24 7.22 6.84
N ARG A 132 7.50 7.93 7.93
CA ARG A 132 6.50 8.78 8.57
C ARG A 132 6.00 9.85 7.58
N GLU A 133 6.93 10.51 6.89
CA GLU A 133 6.60 11.53 5.90
C GLU A 133 5.74 10.95 4.77
N LEU A 134 6.13 9.79 4.25
CA LEU A 134 5.39 9.10 3.20
C LEU A 134 3.95 8.80 3.64
N LEU A 135 3.79 8.22 4.83
CA LEU A 135 2.46 7.86 5.32
C LEU A 135 1.57 9.09 5.51
N LEU A 136 2.12 10.18 6.05
CA LEU A 136 1.37 11.42 6.19
C LEU A 136 0.90 11.94 4.83
N LYS A 137 1.77 11.89 3.82
CA LYS A 137 1.40 12.33 2.47
C LYS A 137 0.31 11.43 1.87
N ILE A 138 0.39 10.12 2.07
CA ILE A 138 -0.64 9.19 1.57
C ILE A 138 -1.99 9.52 2.19
N PHE A 139 -2.04 9.70 3.50
CA PHE A 139 -3.32 9.93 4.20
C PHE A 139 -3.91 11.30 3.93
N MET A 140 -3.10 12.25 3.46
CA MET A 140 -3.56 13.60 3.15
C MET A 140 -4.09 13.77 1.72
N LEU A 141 -4.03 12.73 0.91
CA LEU A 141 -4.55 12.77 -0.46
C LEU A 141 -6.06 12.76 -0.55
#